data_a44cb8e9879dd192c73daa0cd92813ce
#
_entry.id   a44cb8e9879dd192c73daa0cd92813ce
#
_cell.length_a   1.000
_cell.length_b   1.000
_cell.length_c   1.000
_cell.angle_alpha   90.00
_cell.angle_beta   90.00
_cell.angle_gamma   90.00
#
_symmetry.space_group_name_H-M   'P 1'
#
loop_
_entity.id
_entity.type
_entity.pdbx_description
1 polymer ?
#
loop_
_entity_poly.entity_id
_entity_poly.type
_entity_poly.pdbx_seq_one_letter_code
_entity_poly.pdbx_strand_id
1 'polypeptide(L)'
;MHRLSLLAAATLLGLAGTAANAADWSDTSIGVRYGTHFAEPFDNNADGSRVNVKKVIISLTHASGYKYGTNFFNVDLLMSDHNDPASPGSNTGAQEAYVVYRTFLDAAKVLHKDFAAGPIRGWGLTGGFDWNTKNDAGYNSRKRMWVLGPTLSFDVPGFLNVGIHELWESNAPYSDYTQTGVARYHYKAHPMLASSWSLPIGSLPLAFEGYANFIASKGKDEFGAQTAPETHFDAELMWNAGGLVGAKPQTWRIGVEYEYWKNKFGNDWHGPAGHGAFAETPMVRAEYHF
;
A
#
# COMPACT_ATOMS: atom_id res chain seq x y z
N MET A 1 -28.38 13.23 -5.98
CA MET A 1 -27.16 13.94 -5.53
C MET A 1 -25.88 13.30 -6.09
N HIS A 2 -25.81 13.04 -7.42
CA HIS A 2 -24.69 12.28 -8.04
C HIS A 2 -23.77 13.13 -8.95
N ARG A 3 -23.72 14.46 -8.78
CA ARG A 3 -22.92 15.33 -9.68
C ARG A 3 -21.66 15.96 -9.05
N LEU A 4 -21.34 15.68 -7.80
CA LEU A 4 -20.16 16.27 -7.11
C LEU A 4 -18.89 15.42 -7.17
N SER A 5 -18.99 14.12 -7.53
CA SER A 5 -17.85 13.21 -7.48
C SER A 5 -16.88 13.32 -8.67
N LEU A 6 -17.32 13.84 -9.80
CA LEU A 6 -16.49 13.94 -11.02
C LEU A 6 -15.63 15.22 -11.08
N LEU A 7 -15.99 16.28 -10.34
CA LEU A 7 -15.20 17.50 -10.32
C LEU A 7 -13.95 17.41 -9.42
N ALA A 8 -13.96 16.56 -8.40
CA ALA A 8 -12.80 16.39 -7.51
C ALA A 8 -11.61 15.69 -8.19
N ALA A 9 -11.88 14.76 -9.12
CA ALA A 9 -10.81 14.05 -9.86
C ALA A 9 -10.11 14.96 -10.89
N ALA A 10 -10.85 15.90 -11.51
CA ALA A 10 -10.29 16.81 -12.52
C ALA A 10 -9.40 17.91 -11.92
N THR A 11 -9.62 18.27 -10.65
CA THR A 11 -8.84 19.33 -9.97
C THR A 11 -7.48 18.84 -9.48
N LEU A 12 -7.33 17.53 -9.20
CA LEU A 12 -6.06 16.92 -8.80
C LEU A 12 -5.06 16.83 -9.97
N LEU A 13 -5.52 16.68 -11.20
CA LEU A 13 -4.67 16.65 -12.40
C LEU A 13 -4.07 18.01 -12.78
N GLY A 14 -4.69 19.10 -12.35
CA GLY A 14 -4.23 20.48 -12.65
C GLY A 14 -3.08 20.97 -11.75
N LEU A 15 -2.84 20.35 -10.60
CA LEU A 15 -1.80 20.74 -9.64
C LEU A 15 -0.45 20.06 -9.86
N ALA A 16 -0.38 19.05 -10.73
CA ALA A 16 0.87 18.33 -11.03
C ALA A 16 1.86 19.15 -11.88
N GLY A 17 1.42 20.25 -12.50
CA GLY A 17 2.23 21.00 -13.47
C GLY A 17 3.20 22.05 -12.92
N THR A 18 3.13 22.44 -11.63
CA THR A 18 3.91 23.56 -11.11
C THR A 18 5.00 23.21 -10.09
N ALA A 19 5.09 21.95 -9.65
CA ALA A 19 6.10 21.51 -8.68
C ALA A 19 7.36 20.88 -9.31
N ALA A 20 7.47 20.83 -10.64
CA ALA A 20 8.50 20.08 -11.37
C ALA A 20 9.94 20.65 -11.27
N ASN A 21 10.13 21.84 -10.71
CA ASN A 21 11.46 22.47 -10.68
C ASN A 21 12.29 22.23 -9.41
N ALA A 22 11.83 21.41 -8.49
CA ALA A 22 12.54 21.10 -7.24
C ALA A 22 12.98 19.65 -7.11
N ALA A 23 12.59 18.77 -8.01
CA ALA A 23 12.98 17.36 -8.02
C ALA A 23 14.17 17.12 -8.95
N ASP A 24 15.16 16.35 -8.48
CA ASP A 24 16.31 15.91 -9.29
C ASP A 24 15.84 14.92 -10.39
N TRP A 25 14.83 14.14 -10.08
CA TRP A 25 14.11 13.22 -10.98
C TRP A 25 12.71 12.97 -10.43
N SER A 26 11.80 12.61 -11.31
CA SER A 26 10.44 12.17 -10.91
C SER A 26 9.90 11.15 -11.90
N ASP A 27 9.03 10.28 -11.38
CA ASP A 27 8.25 9.32 -12.12
C ASP A 27 6.83 9.32 -11.58
N THR A 28 5.86 9.40 -12.48
CA THR A 28 4.44 9.35 -12.10
C THR A 28 3.75 8.34 -12.98
N SER A 29 2.94 7.48 -12.39
CA SER A 29 2.19 6.46 -13.13
C SER A 29 0.74 6.37 -12.68
N ILE A 30 -0.10 5.94 -13.62
CA ILE A 30 -1.43 5.41 -13.35
C ILE A 30 -1.38 3.92 -13.62
N GLY A 31 -1.85 3.12 -12.63
CA GLY A 31 -1.89 1.67 -12.71
C GLY A 31 -3.31 1.13 -12.60
N VAL A 32 -3.50 -0.08 -13.10
CA VAL A 32 -4.67 -0.91 -12.83
C VAL A 32 -4.22 -2.30 -12.42
N ARG A 33 -4.84 -2.85 -11.37
CA ARG A 33 -4.62 -4.21 -10.88
C ARG A 33 -5.96 -4.94 -10.80
N TYR A 34 -5.95 -6.23 -11.06
CA TYR A 34 -7.11 -7.08 -10.91
C TYR A 34 -6.73 -8.41 -10.27
N GLY A 35 -7.43 -8.77 -9.22
CA GLY A 35 -7.31 -10.05 -8.53
C GLY A 35 -8.67 -10.58 -8.08
N THR A 36 -8.74 -11.88 -7.82
CA THR A 36 -10.01 -12.57 -7.51
C THR A 36 -9.98 -13.30 -6.17
N HIS A 37 -8.91 -13.17 -5.42
CA HIS A 37 -8.67 -13.94 -4.18
C HIS A 37 -8.33 -13.04 -2.99
N PHE A 38 -8.81 -11.78 -3.00
CA PHE A 38 -8.69 -10.94 -1.81
C PHE A 38 -9.50 -11.51 -0.67
N ALA A 39 -9.04 -11.28 0.56
CA ALA A 39 -9.68 -11.70 1.79
C ALA A 39 -10.00 -10.49 2.67
N GLU A 40 -11.13 -10.56 3.36
CA GLU A 40 -11.52 -9.56 4.37
C GLU A 40 -11.70 -10.25 5.72
N PRO A 41 -11.11 -9.71 6.82
CA PRO A 41 -11.26 -10.30 8.15
C PRO A 41 -12.73 -10.48 8.52
N PHE A 42 -13.05 -11.61 9.16
CA PHE A 42 -14.39 -12.05 9.57
C PHE A 42 -15.30 -12.48 8.41
N ASP A 43 -14.88 -12.39 7.16
CA ASP A 43 -15.66 -12.81 6.00
C ASP A 43 -15.28 -14.26 5.63
N ASN A 44 -16.02 -15.18 6.21
CA ASN A 44 -15.77 -16.62 6.07
C ASN A 44 -17.05 -17.34 5.63
N ASN A 45 -16.89 -18.38 4.82
CA ASN A 45 -17.95 -19.31 4.47
C ASN A 45 -18.36 -20.16 5.67
N ALA A 46 -19.50 -20.83 5.59
CA ALA A 46 -20.00 -21.70 6.64
C ALA A 46 -19.09 -22.90 6.97
N ASP A 47 -18.22 -23.31 6.03
CA ASP A 47 -17.21 -24.35 6.24
C ASP A 47 -15.89 -23.82 6.83
N GLY A 48 -15.82 -22.54 7.16
CA GLY A 48 -14.66 -21.86 7.72
C GLY A 48 -13.63 -21.40 6.66
N SER A 49 -13.81 -21.72 5.39
CA SER A 49 -12.95 -21.17 4.32
C SER A 49 -13.21 -19.67 4.15
N ARG A 50 -12.21 -18.92 3.67
CA ARG A 50 -12.38 -17.50 3.37
C ARG A 50 -13.37 -17.27 2.23
N VAL A 51 -14.10 -16.19 2.27
CA VAL A 51 -14.79 -15.65 1.10
C VAL A 51 -13.76 -14.99 0.17
N ASN A 52 -13.78 -15.34 -1.10
CA ASN A 52 -12.90 -14.72 -2.08
C ASN A 52 -13.56 -13.45 -2.65
N VAL A 53 -12.95 -12.32 -2.42
CA VAL A 53 -13.40 -11.02 -2.95
C VAL A 53 -12.63 -10.71 -4.24
N LYS A 54 -13.33 -10.27 -5.28
CA LYS A 54 -12.69 -9.73 -6.49
C LYS A 54 -12.53 -8.24 -6.34
N LYS A 55 -11.34 -7.73 -6.70
CA LYS A 55 -11.11 -6.28 -6.70
C LYS A 55 -10.47 -5.82 -8.00
N VAL A 56 -10.94 -4.66 -8.46
CA VAL A 56 -10.20 -3.80 -9.39
C VAL A 56 -9.59 -2.68 -8.56
N ILE A 57 -8.30 -2.42 -8.74
CA ILE A 57 -7.58 -1.36 -8.04
C ILE A 57 -7.01 -0.40 -9.08
N ILE A 58 -7.35 0.87 -8.96
CA ILE A 58 -6.75 1.94 -9.76
C ILE A 58 -5.77 2.69 -8.89
N SER A 59 -4.51 2.79 -9.33
CA SER A 59 -3.43 3.44 -8.59
C SER A 59 -3.01 4.74 -9.26
N LEU A 60 -2.67 5.73 -8.45
CA LEU A 60 -1.84 6.86 -8.83
C LEU A 60 -0.58 6.80 -7.97
N THR A 61 0.57 6.60 -8.60
CA THR A 61 1.87 6.50 -7.93
C THR A 61 2.78 7.63 -8.39
N HIS A 62 3.49 8.25 -7.45
CA HIS A 62 4.53 9.23 -7.72
C HIS A 62 5.77 8.94 -6.89
N ALA A 63 6.92 8.87 -7.54
CA ALA A 63 8.22 8.80 -6.89
C ALA A 63 9.09 9.97 -7.38
N SER A 64 9.87 10.56 -6.49
CA SER A 64 10.78 11.64 -6.86
C SER A 64 12.00 11.69 -5.96
N GLY A 65 13.13 12.12 -6.53
CA GLY A 65 14.34 12.46 -5.80
C GLY A 65 14.47 13.98 -5.65
N TYR A 66 14.97 14.40 -4.50
CA TYR A 66 15.26 15.81 -4.23
C TYR A 66 16.59 15.95 -3.47
N LYS A 67 17.04 17.18 -3.27
CA LYS A 67 18.35 17.52 -2.69
C LYS A 67 18.73 16.67 -1.45
N TYR A 68 17.77 16.30 -0.61
CA TYR A 68 18.05 15.63 0.66
C TYR A 68 17.57 14.18 0.72
N GLY A 69 16.90 13.65 -0.32
CA GLY A 69 16.38 12.31 -0.26
C GLY A 69 15.42 11.96 -1.39
N THR A 70 14.38 11.20 -1.04
CA THR A 70 13.35 10.77 -1.98
C THR A 70 11.97 10.87 -1.36
N ASN A 71 10.96 11.00 -2.22
CA ASN A 71 9.55 10.91 -1.84
C ASN A 71 8.89 9.79 -2.62
N PHE A 72 7.92 9.14 -1.98
CA PHE A 72 7.00 8.19 -2.58
C PHE A 72 5.58 8.53 -2.12
N PHE A 73 4.67 8.57 -3.06
CA PHE A 73 3.25 8.80 -2.83
C PHE A 73 2.45 7.80 -3.66
N ASN A 74 1.47 7.14 -3.06
CA ASN A 74 0.55 6.25 -3.74
C ASN A 74 -0.87 6.46 -3.23
N VAL A 75 -1.82 6.44 -4.16
CA VAL A 75 -3.25 6.35 -3.86
C VAL A 75 -3.80 5.16 -4.60
N ASP A 76 -4.40 4.23 -3.87
CA ASP A 76 -5.16 3.12 -4.41
C ASP A 76 -6.66 3.38 -4.22
N LEU A 77 -7.41 3.26 -5.31
CA LEU A 77 -8.86 3.21 -5.32
C LEU A 77 -9.26 1.75 -5.54
N LEU A 78 -9.67 1.07 -4.47
CA LEU A 78 -10.04 -0.34 -4.51
C LEU A 78 -11.56 -0.46 -4.66
N MET A 79 -11.99 -1.23 -5.65
CA MET A 79 -13.39 -1.50 -5.95
C MET A 79 -13.64 -2.99 -5.83
N SER A 80 -14.35 -3.39 -4.78
CA SER A 80 -14.71 -4.77 -4.48
C SER A 80 -15.94 -5.22 -5.27
N ASP A 81 -16.12 -6.53 -5.40
CA ASP A 81 -17.39 -7.12 -5.84
C ASP A 81 -18.39 -7.22 -4.65
N HIS A 82 -19.55 -7.84 -4.90
CA HIS A 82 -20.62 -7.98 -3.91
C HIS A 82 -20.26 -8.87 -2.71
N ASN A 83 -19.16 -9.61 -2.75
CA ASN A 83 -18.66 -10.41 -1.64
C ASN A 83 -18.04 -9.56 -0.52
N ASP A 84 -17.74 -8.28 -0.79
CA ASP A 84 -17.40 -7.26 0.20
C ASP A 84 -18.38 -6.09 -0.03
N PRO A 85 -19.62 -6.18 0.50
CA PRO A 85 -20.72 -5.29 0.11
C PRO A 85 -20.57 -3.87 0.69
N ALA A 86 -20.95 -2.86 -0.09
CA ALA A 86 -20.93 -1.46 0.32
C ALA A 86 -21.97 -1.11 1.38
N SER A 87 -23.05 -1.90 1.49
CA SER A 87 -24.12 -1.74 2.49
C SER A 87 -24.89 -3.05 2.66
N PRO A 88 -25.59 -3.26 3.78
CA PRO A 88 -26.36 -4.47 4.04
C PRO A 88 -27.31 -4.83 2.91
N GLY A 89 -27.16 -6.06 2.36
CA GLY A 89 -28.00 -6.56 1.26
C GLY A 89 -27.75 -5.92 -0.11
N SER A 90 -26.70 -5.12 -0.25
CA SER A 90 -26.30 -4.52 -1.53
C SER A 90 -25.62 -5.52 -2.45
N ASN A 91 -25.92 -5.45 -3.74
CA ASN A 91 -25.13 -6.13 -4.79
C ASN A 91 -23.93 -5.27 -5.26
N THR A 92 -23.78 -4.07 -4.71
CA THR A 92 -22.64 -3.18 -5.00
C THR A 92 -21.55 -3.44 -3.99
N GLY A 93 -20.34 -3.69 -4.46
CA GLY A 93 -19.17 -3.91 -3.63
C GLY A 93 -18.65 -2.63 -2.97
N ALA A 94 -17.93 -2.79 -1.88
CA ALA A 94 -17.29 -1.73 -1.16
C ALA A 94 -16.25 -0.99 -2.01
N GLN A 95 -16.05 0.28 -1.70
CA GLN A 95 -15.00 1.11 -2.27
C GLN A 95 -14.09 1.58 -1.16
N GLU A 96 -12.79 1.56 -1.42
CA GLU A 96 -11.78 2.04 -0.50
C GLU A 96 -10.84 2.99 -1.22
N ALA A 97 -10.45 4.06 -0.55
CA ALA A 97 -9.30 4.87 -0.91
C ALA A 97 -8.21 4.65 0.13
N TYR A 98 -7.04 4.19 -0.31
CA TYR A 98 -5.87 3.99 0.54
C TYR A 98 -4.73 4.87 0.06
N VAL A 99 -4.22 5.73 0.93
CA VAL A 99 -3.17 6.71 0.64
C VAL A 99 -1.93 6.37 1.44
N VAL A 100 -0.79 6.28 0.76
CA VAL A 100 0.54 6.08 1.36
C VAL A 100 1.44 7.24 0.97
N TYR A 101 2.11 7.82 1.93
CA TYR A 101 3.21 8.76 1.70
C TYR A 101 4.43 8.35 2.50
N ARG A 102 5.59 8.36 1.87
CA ARG A 102 6.89 8.15 2.51
C ARG A 102 7.88 9.19 2.00
N THR A 103 8.65 9.76 2.90
CA THR A 103 9.85 10.52 2.57
C THR A 103 11.05 9.85 3.23
N PHE A 104 12.14 9.73 2.51
CA PHE A 104 13.41 9.24 3.01
C PHE A 104 14.43 10.39 2.99
N LEU A 105 14.94 10.76 4.16
CA LEU A 105 16.02 11.70 4.32
C LEU A 105 17.35 10.95 4.35
N ASP A 106 18.15 11.09 3.31
CA ASP A 106 19.45 10.44 3.14
C ASP A 106 20.51 11.16 3.99
N ALA A 107 21.08 10.45 4.96
CA ALA A 107 22.11 11.00 5.86
C ALA A 107 23.35 11.52 5.10
N ALA A 108 23.74 10.85 4.01
CA ALA A 108 24.88 11.30 3.21
C ALA A 108 24.61 12.66 2.53
N LYS A 109 23.40 12.83 1.98
CA LYS A 109 22.97 14.09 1.36
C LYS A 109 22.81 15.23 2.38
N VAL A 110 22.23 14.93 3.55
CA VAL A 110 21.99 15.94 4.60
C VAL A 110 23.28 16.37 5.29
N LEU A 111 24.18 15.42 5.57
CA LEU A 111 25.41 15.67 6.36
C LEU A 111 26.62 15.92 5.44
N HIS A 112 26.45 15.85 4.12
CA HIS A 112 27.53 15.98 3.14
C HIS A 112 28.72 15.04 3.42
N LYS A 113 28.40 13.78 3.80
CA LYS A 113 29.38 12.77 4.19
C LYS A 113 29.01 11.42 3.63
N ASP A 114 30.01 10.67 3.11
CA ASP A 114 29.81 9.30 2.67
C ASP A 114 29.67 8.36 3.87
N PHE A 115 28.67 7.47 3.81
CA PHE A 115 28.38 6.43 4.79
C PHE A 115 28.33 5.03 4.16
N ALA A 116 28.83 4.88 2.94
CA ALA A 116 28.88 3.58 2.28
C ALA A 116 29.83 2.63 3.03
N ALA A 117 29.41 1.38 3.27
CA ALA A 117 30.18 0.37 3.96
C ALA A 117 29.75 -1.04 3.52
N GLY A 118 30.62 -1.77 2.81
CA GLY A 118 30.33 -3.10 2.29
C GLY A 118 29.09 -3.09 1.38
N PRO A 119 28.07 -3.90 1.65
CA PRO A 119 26.84 -3.93 0.83
C PRO A 119 25.87 -2.76 1.13
N ILE A 120 26.19 -1.91 2.09
CA ILE A 120 25.35 -0.76 2.47
C ILE A 120 25.79 0.46 1.68
N ARG A 121 24.89 1.02 0.87
CA ARG A 121 25.09 2.27 0.15
C ARG A 121 24.98 3.49 1.07
N GLY A 122 24.14 3.41 2.10
CA GLY A 122 23.92 4.49 3.04
C GLY A 122 22.79 4.19 4.00
N TRP A 123 22.46 5.18 4.82
CA TRP A 123 21.36 5.13 5.76
C TRP A 123 20.65 6.49 5.83
N GLY A 124 19.46 6.49 6.39
CA GLY A 124 18.70 7.70 6.57
C GLY A 124 17.50 7.50 7.47
N LEU A 125 16.61 8.46 7.46
CA LEU A 125 15.38 8.45 8.23
C LEU A 125 14.18 8.43 7.28
N THR A 126 13.32 7.43 7.43
CA THR A 126 12.03 7.38 6.73
C THR A 126 10.94 7.92 7.63
N GLY A 127 10.12 8.83 7.10
CA GLY A 127 8.91 9.33 7.74
C GLY A 127 7.73 9.31 6.77
N GLY A 128 6.51 9.26 7.29
CA GLY A 128 5.34 9.27 6.43
C GLY A 128 4.03 8.94 7.12
N PHE A 129 3.03 8.64 6.31
CA PHE A 129 1.70 8.30 6.80
C PHE A 129 0.96 7.34 5.86
N ASP A 130 -0.02 6.61 6.43
CA ASP A 130 -1.04 5.87 5.69
C ASP A 130 -2.41 6.31 6.16
N TRP A 131 -3.31 6.56 5.22
CA TRP A 131 -4.70 6.89 5.50
C TRP A 131 -5.60 6.05 4.62
N ASN A 132 -6.71 5.56 5.20
CA ASN A 132 -7.76 4.96 4.40
C ASN A 132 -9.14 5.47 4.78
N THR A 133 -10.06 5.23 3.86
CA THR A 133 -11.50 5.29 4.08
C THR A 133 -12.15 4.22 3.21
N LYS A 134 -13.05 3.44 3.81
CA LYS A 134 -13.78 2.36 3.15
C LYS A 134 -15.28 2.47 3.49
N ASN A 135 -16.15 2.16 2.54
CA ASN A 135 -17.60 2.14 2.73
C ASN A 135 -18.13 0.69 2.74
N ASP A 136 -17.58 -0.15 3.57
CA ASP A 136 -18.03 -1.54 3.69
C ASP A 136 -19.17 -1.66 4.72
N ALA A 137 -20.08 -2.60 4.49
CA ALA A 137 -21.26 -2.78 5.32
C ALA A 137 -20.97 -3.16 6.78
N GLY A 138 -19.89 -3.92 7.01
CA GLY A 138 -19.51 -4.44 8.32
C GLY A 138 -18.55 -3.55 9.10
N TYR A 139 -17.63 -2.93 8.37
CA TYR A 139 -16.51 -2.24 8.98
C TYR A 139 -15.99 -1.10 8.10
N ASN A 140 -16.73 0.00 8.06
CA ASN A 140 -16.28 1.22 7.38
C ASN A 140 -15.02 1.76 8.05
N SER A 141 -13.83 1.34 7.63
CA SER A 141 -12.57 1.75 8.25
C SER A 141 -12.23 3.21 7.93
N ARG A 142 -11.57 3.87 8.88
CA ARG A 142 -11.06 5.23 8.77
C ARG A 142 -9.68 5.31 9.42
N LYS A 143 -8.78 4.45 8.97
CA LYS A 143 -7.41 4.31 9.47
C LYS A 143 -6.62 5.59 9.24
N ARG A 144 -5.81 5.95 10.22
CA ARG A 144 -4.73 6.94 10.13
C ARG A 144 -3.52 6.38 10.84
N MET A 145 -2.38 6.39 10.17
CA MET A 145 -1.14 5.87 10.71
C MET A 145 0.01 6.80 10.36
N TRP A 146 0.87 7.09 11.34
CA TRP A 146 2.14 7.76 11.14
C TRP A 146 3.26 6.73 11.20
N VAL A 147 4.31 6.96 10.43
CA VAL A 147 5.47 6.07 10.29
C VAL A 147 6.73 6.90 10.46
N LEU A 148 7.66 6.43 11.29
CA LEU A 148 8.97 7.08 11.45
C LEU A 148 10.01 6.04 11.89
N GLY A 149 11.19 6.07 11.27
CA GLY A 149 12.32 5.25 11.73
C GLY A 149 13.51 5.21 10.79
N PRO A 150 14.61 4.63 11.24
CA PRO A 150 15.84 4.48 10.45
C PRO A 150 15.64 3.49 9.30
N THR A 151 16.32 3.75 8.20
CA THR A 151 16.32 2.91 6.99
C THR A 151 17.74 2.80 6.45
N LEU A 152 18.15 1.60 6.10
CA LEU A 152 19.37 1.27 5.36
C LEU A 152 19.04 1.16 3.86
N SER A 153 19.90 1.72 3.02
CA SER A 153 19.87 1.53 1.57
C SER A 153 21.02 0.64 1.15
N PHE A 154 20.74 -0.38 0.36
CA PHE A 154 21.73 -1.36 -0.09
C PHE A 154 22.26 -1.01 -1.48
N ASP A 155 23.53 -1.36 -1.72
CA ASP A 155 24.20 -1.19 -3.00
C ASP A 155 23.84 -2.37 -3.92
N VAL A 156 22.75 -2.21 -4.65
CA VAL A 156 22.21 -3.17 -5.63
C VAL A 156 21.82 -2.46 -6.91
N PRO A 157 21.75 -3.15 -8.05
CA PRO A 157 21.08 -2.61 -9.24
C PRO A 157 19.64 -2.23 -8.91
N GLY A 158 19.23 -1.00 -9.24
CA GLY A 158 17.95 -0.45 -8.78
C GLY A 158 18.01 0.04 -7.35
N PHE A 159 17.12 -0.44 -6.48
CA PHE A 159 17.15 -0.14 -5.05
C PHE A 159 16.64 -1.31 -4.19
N LEU A 160 17.18 -1.39 -2.98
CA LEU A 160 16.70 -2.20 -1.87
C LEU A 160 16.88 -1.37 -0.60
N ASN A 161 15.78 -1.12 0.10
CA ASN A 161 15.77 -0.44 1.38
C ASN A 161 15.22 -1.36 2.46
N VAL A 162 15.82 -1.34 3.64
CA VAL A 162 15.34 -2.08 4.83
C VAL A 162 15.35 -1.14 6.02
N GLY A 163 14.21 -1.01 6.70
CA GLY A 163 14.04 -0.10 7.83
C GLY A 163 13.35 -0.72 9.02
N ILE A 164 13.59 -0.15 10.19
CA ILE A 164 12.80 -0.42 11.39
C ILE A 164 12.06 0.86 11.71
N HIS A 165 10.73 0.80 11.64
CA HIS A 165 9.88 1.95 11.79
C HIS A 165 8.93 1.77 12.98
N GLU A 166 8.71 2.84 13.73
CA GLU A 166 7.65 2.92 14.72
C GLU A 166 6.36 3.40 14.04
N LEU A 167 5.25 2.76 14.39
CA LEU A 167 3.93 3.04 13.86
C LEU A 167 3.03 3.60 14.96
N TRP A 168 2.31 4.69 14.67
CA TRP A 168 1.24 5.25 15.49
C TRP A 168 -0.04 5.21 14.70
N GLU A 169 -0.86 4.22 15.00
CA GLU A 169 -2.09 3.93 14.25
C GLU A 169 -3.33 4.29 15.06
N SER A 170 -4.37 4.73 14.35
CA SER A 170 -5.70 4.93 14.90
C SER A 170 -6.77 4.57 13.87
N ASN A 171 -7.94 4.16 14.34
CA ASN A 171 -9.10 3.89 13.50
C ASN A 171 -10.39 4.42 14.14
N ALA A 172 -11.44 4.57 13.34
CA ALA A 172 -12.77 4.97 13.76
C ALA A 172 -13.80 4.29 12.87
N PRO A 173 -13.94 2.95 12.97
CA PRO A 173 -14.83 2.19 12.10
C PRO A 173 -16.31 2.48 12.41
N TYR A 174 -17.15 2.19 11.42
CA TYR A 174 -18.61 2.25 11.53
C TYR A 174 -19.21 1.00 10.90
N SER A 175 -20.23 0.43 11.52
CA SER A 175 -20.98 -0.71 10.97
C SER A 175 -22.37 -0.29 10.54
N ASP A 176 -22.68 -0.50 9.26
CA ASP A 176 -24.03 -0.29 8.73
C ASP A 176 -25.02 -1.37 9.18
N TYR A 177 -24.54 -2.55 9.57
CA TYR A 177 -25.41 -3.59 10.13
C TYR A 177 -25.97 -3.22 11.51
N THR A 178 -25.13 -2.65 12.37
CA THR A 178 -25.52 -2.27 13.73
C THR A 178 -25.87 -0.80 13.89
N GLN A 179 -25.62 0.01 12.85
CA GLN A 179 -25.81 1.47 12.87
C GLN A 179 -25.00 2.14 14.00
N THR A 180 -23.83 1.57 14.31
CA THR A 180 -22.95 2.05 15.38
C THR A 180 -21.54 2.30 14.87
N GLY A 181 -20.90 3.32 15.42
CA GLY A 181 -19.50 3.64 15.16
C GLY A 181 -18.67 3.62 16.42
N VAL A 182 -17.38 3.40 16.26
CA VAL A 182 -16.41 3.53 17.34
C VAL A 182 -15.76 4.92 17.26
N ALA A 183 -15.70 5.63 18.40
CA ALA A 183 -14.91 6.85 18.51
C ALA A 183 -13.45 6.52 18.14
N ARG A 184 -12.71 7.52 17.59
CA ARG A 184 -11.33 7.28 17.17
C ARG A 184 -10.51 6.64 18.29
N TYR A 185 -10.16 5.38 18.05
CA TYR A 185 -9.34 4.56 18.92
C TYR A 185 -7.87 4.65 18.47
N HIS A 186 -6.96 4.79 19.44
CA HIS A 186 -5.52 4.81 19.20
C HIS A 186 -4.92 3.51 19.70
N TYR A 187 -4.31 2.75 18.80
CA TYR A 187 -3.57 1.54 19.15
C TYR A 187 -2.27 1.90 19.88
N LYS A 188 -1.66 0.93 20.55
CA LYS A 188 -0.31 1.11 21.09
C LYS A 188 0.67 1.32 19.92
N ALA A 189 1.64 2.21 20.13
CA ALA A 189 2.78 2.31 19.24
C ALA A 189 3.48 0.96 19.11
N HIS A 190 3.88 0.59 17.90
CA HIS A 190 4.41 -0.74 17.62
C HIS A 190 5.39 -0.71 16.46
N PRO A 191 6.47 -1.53 16.52
CA PRO A 191 7.49 -1.54 15.48
C PRO A 191 7.08 -2.34 14.25
N MET A 192 7.64 -1.94 13.12
CA MET A 192 7.56 -2.61 11.83
C MET A 192 8.99 -2.77 11.26
N LEU A 193 9.36 -4.00 10.88
CA LEU A 193 10.47 -4.23 9.96
C LEU A 193 9.90 -4.13 8.55
N ALA A 194 10.37 -3.14 7.79
CA ALA A 194 9.92 -2.86 6.43
C ALA A 194 11.05 -3.06 5.44
N SER A 195 10.73 -3.60 4.27
CA SER A 195 11.62 -3.56 3.12
C SER A 195 10.86 -3.12 1.88
N SER A 196 11.56 -2.48 0.96
CA SER A 196 11.04 -2.13 -0.37
C SER A 196 12.15 -2.27 -1.41
N TRP A 197 11.79 -2.70 -2.60
CA TRP A 197 12.78 -2.94 -3.66
C TRP A 197 12.20 -2.69 -5.05
N SER A 198 13.11 -2.37 -6.00
CA SER A 198 12.91 -2.48 -7.43
C SER A 198 14.24 -2.91 -8.03
N LEU A 199 14.30 -4.15 -8.49
CA LEU A 199 15.51 -4.83 -8.93
C LEU A 199 15.37 -5.22 -10.41
N PRO A 200 16.16 -4.63 -11.33
CA PRO A 200 16.18 -5.05 -12.72
C PRO A 200 16.74 -6.47 -12.84
N ILE A 201 16.18 -7.28 -13.73
CA ILE A 201 16.60 -8.68 -13.93
C ILE A 201 17.63 -8.75 -15.07
N GLY A 202 18.89 -8.58 -14.73
CA GLY A 202 19.99 -8.61 -15.68
C GLY A 202 19.79 -7.61 -16.82
N SER A 203 19.89 -8.08 -18.07
CA SER A 203 19.65 -7.26 -19.28
C SER A 203 18.22 -7.40 -19.83
N LEU A 204 17.35 -8.14 -19.16
CA LEU A 204 15.98 -8.31 -19.59
C LEU A 204 15.16 -7.03 -19.33
N PRO A 205 14.13 -6.75 -20.14
CA PRO A 205 13.21 -5.65 -19.87
C PRO A 205 12.23 -5.96 -18.73
N LEU A 206 12.74 -6.57 -17.66
CA LEU A 206 11.98 -7.04 -16.49
C LEU A 206 12.55 -6.42 -15.22
N ALA A 207 11.67 -6.13 -14.27
CA ALA A 207 12.03 -5.75 -12.91
C ALA A 207 11.23 -6.58 -11.91
N PHE A 208 11.88 -6.98 -10.81
CA PHE A 208 11.24 -7.55 -9.64
C PHE A 208 11.10 -6.44 -8.60
N GLU A 209 9.86 -6.12 -8.26
CA GLU A 209 9.53 -4.98 -7.41
C GLU A 209 8.63 -5.40 -6.26
N GLY A 210 8.51 -4.56 -5.23
CA GLY A 210 7.60 -4.84 -4.15
C GLY A 210 8.03 -4.31 -2.80
N TYR A 211 7.33 -4.80 -1.78
CA TYR A 211 7.64 -4.52 -0.38
C TYR A 211 7.30 -5.72 0.52
N ALA A 212 7.90 -5.74 1.71
CA ALA A 212 7.55 -6.66 2.78
C ALA A 212 7.56 -5.92 4.12
N ASN A 213 6.49 -6.09 4.89
CA ASN A 213 6.29 -5.51 6.20
C ASN A 213 6.01 -6.61 7.22
N PHE A 214 6.82 -6.67 8.27
CA PHE A 214 6.59 -7.49 9.45
C PHE A 214 6.24 -6.56 10.59
N ILE A 215 4.95 -6.49 10.96
CA ILE A 215 4.40 -5.53 11.89
C ILE A 215 4.11 -6.23 13.20
N ALA A 216 4.62 -5.71 14.31
CA ALA A 216 4.33 -6.26 15.63
C ALA A 216 2.86 -6.04 16.04
N SER A 217 2.40 -6.81 17.02
CA SER A 217 1.08 -6.59 17.62
C SER A 217 0.96 -5.15 18.15
N LYS A 218 -0.16 -4.52 17.85
CA LYS A 218 -0.50 -3.14 18.25
C LYS A 218 -1.34 -3.08 19.55
N GLY A 219 -1.30 -4.16 20.33
CA GLY A 219 -2.01 -4.29 21.59
C GLY A 219 -3.45 -4.72 21.39
N LYS A 220 -4.39 -4.10 22.10
CA LYS A 220 -5.83 -4.37 21.92
C LYS A 220 -6.38 -3.52 20.76
N ASP A 221 -7.36 -4.11 20.08
CA ASP A 221 -8.17 -3.38 19.10
C ASP A 221 -9.25 -2.53 19.78
N GLU A 222 -10.04 -1.82 19.00
CA GLU A 222 -11.13 -0.94 19.43
C GLU A 222 -12.31 -1.67 20.08
N PHE A 223 -12.35 -3.00 19.98
CA PHE A 223 -13.34 -3.87 20.62
C PHE A 223 -12.77 -4.60 21.85
N GLY A 224 -11.48 -4.39 22.16
CA GLY A 224 -10.78 -4.96 23.32
C GLY A 224 -10.12 -6.31 23.06
N ALA A 225 -10.17 -6.86 21.85
CA ALA A 225 -9.49 -8.09 21.48
C ALA A 225 -7.97 -7.84 21.28
N GLN A 226 -7.14 -8.85 21.58
CA GLN A 226 -5.70 -8.76 21.38
C GLN A 226 -5.37 -8.90 19.88
N THR A 227 -4.58 -7.96 19.35
CA THR A 227 -4.13 -8.04 17.97
C THR A 227 -2.94 -8.99 17.80
N ALA A 228 -2.84 -9.61 16.62
CA ALA A 228 -1.74 -10.48 16.23
C ALA A 228 -0.68 -9.69 15.41
N PRO A 229 0.58 -10.16 15.37
CA PRO A 229 1.58 -9.61 14.45
C PRO A 229 1.18 -9.89 13.00
N GLU A 230 1.41 -8.90 12.11
CA GLU A 230 1.09 -9.00 10.69
C GLU A 230 2.33 -9.33 9.86
N THR A 231 2.11 -10.10 8.79
CA THR A 231 3.08 -10.23 7.70
C THR A 231 2.38 -9.79 6.42
N HIS A 232 2.86 -8.73 5.81
CA HIS A 232 2.36 -8.25 4.54
C HIS A 232 3.50 -8.19 3.53
N PHE A 233 3.45 -9.07 2.55
CA PHE A 233 4.38 -9.16 1.43
C PHE A 233 3.59 -8.93 0.15
N ASP A 234 4.08 -8.03 -0.69
CA ASP A 234 3.54 -7.77 -2.01
C ASP A 234 4.69 -7.65 -2.99
N ALA A 235 4.69 -8.48 -4.02
CA ALA A 235 5.75 -8.52 -5.00
C ALA A 235 5.21 -8.68 -6.42
N GLU A 236 5.88 -8.02 -7.34
CA GLU A 236 5.49 -7.96 -8.73
C GLU A 236 6.68 -8.22 -9.66
N LEU A 237 6.38 -8.88 -10.78
CA LEU A 237 7.29 -9.05 -11.89
C LEU A 237 6.75 -8.21 -13.06
N MET A 238 7.42 -7.08 -13.34
CA MET A 238 6.98 -6.09 -14.30
C MET A 238 7.83 -6.10 -15.56
N TRP A 239 7.19 -6.13 -16.72
CA TRP A 239 7.80 -6.03 -18.03
C TRP A 239 7.63 -4.64 -18.63
N ASN A 240 8.72 -4.03 -19.07
CA ASN A 240 8.77 -2.76 -19.80
C ASN A 240 8.29 -2.96 -21.24
N ALA A 241 6.99 -2.78 -21.47
CA ALA A 241 6.30 -3.13 -22.71
C ALA A 241 6.20 -1.96 -23.72
N GLY A 242 6.66 -0.76 -23.37
CA GLY A 242 6.53 0.45 -24.21
C GLY A 242 7.07 0.30 -25.63
N GLY A 243 8.15 -0.47 -25.81
CA GLY A 243 8.70 -0.77 -27.13
C GLY A 243 7.75 -1.48 -28.09
N LEU A 244 6.76 -2.25 -27.58
CA LEU A 244 5.75 -2.93 -28.40
C LEU A 244 4.79 -1.95 -29.10
N VAL A 245 4.62 -0.77 -28.54
CA VAL A 245 3.73 0.28 -29.05
C VAL A 245 4.49 1.48 -29.57
N GLY A 246 5.81 1.36 -29.80
CA GLY A 246 6.65 2.43 -30.32
C GLY A 246 6.90 3.57 -29.31
N ALA A 247 6.66 3.35 -28.02
CA ALA A 247 6.95 4.29 -26.93
C ALA A 247 8.30 3.98 -26.28
N LYS A 248 8.74 4.84 -25.36
CA LYS A 248 9.90 4.53 -24.52
C LYS A 248 9.62 3.24 -23.74
N PRO A 249 10.61 2.36 -23.48
CA PRO A 249 10.38 1.05 -22.85
C PRO A 249 9.57 1.12 -21.55
N GLN A 250 9.83 2.08 -20.70
CA GLN A 250 9.21 2.23 -19.39
C GLN A 250 7.86 2.96 -19.40
N THR A 251 7.41 3.50 -20.54
CA THR A 251 6.11 4.20 -20.62
C THR A 251 4.94 3.29 -20.35
N TRP A 252 4.99 2.05 -20.82
CA TRP A 252 4.00 1.02 -20.54
C TRP A 252 4.67 -0.15 -19.83
N ARG A 253 4.09 -0.56 -18.73
CA ARG A 253 4.55 -1.71 -17.97
C ARG A 253 3.37 -2.64 -17.71
N ILE A 254 3.58 -3.93 -17.88
CA ILE A 254 2.58 -4.97 -17.61
C ILE A 254 3.25 -6.08 -16.81
N GLY A 255 2.50 -6.72 -15.92
CA GLY A 255 3.09 -7.73 -15.08
C GLY A 255 2.08 -8.55 -14.30
N VAL A 256 2.64 -9.39 -13.45
CA VAL A 256 1.93 -10.18 -12.46
C VAL A 256 2.38 -9.73 -11.07
N GLU A 257 1.45 -9.76 -10.13
CA GLU A 257 1.65 -9.34 -8.75
C GLU A 257 1.08 -10.42 -7.83
N TYR A 258 1.68 -10.58 -6.65
CA TYR A 258 1.21 -11.50 -5.64
C TYR A 258 1.26 -10.86 -4.27
N GLU A 259 0.07 -10.73 -3.65
CA GLU A 259 -0.07 -10.31 -2.25
C GLU A 259 -0.18 -11.54 -1.34
N TYR A 260 0.64 -11.53 -0.30
CA TYR A 260 0.55 -12.43 0.85
C TYR A 260 0.35 -11.59 2.11
N TRP A 261 -0.84 -11.65 2.71
CA TRP A 261 -1.12 -10.86 3.90
C TRP A 261 -1.73 -11.73 5.01
N LYS A 262 -0.87 -12.11 5.95
CA LYS A 262 -1.25 -12.91 7.11
C LYS A 262 -1.56 -12.00 8.30
N ASN A 263 -2.60 -12.35 9.05
CA ASN A 263 -3.15 -11.58 10.18
C ASN A 263 -3.51 -10.15 9.75
N LYS A 264 -4.24 -10.06 8.64
CA LYS A 264 -4.59 -8.80 8.00
C LYS A 264 -5.19 -7.80 9.00
N PHE A 265 -4.59 -6.60 9.06
CA PHE A 265 -4.93 -5.53 9.99
C PHE A 265 -4.76 -5.90 11.49
N GLY A 266 -3.93 -6.90 11.82
CA GLY A 266 -3.75 -7.38 13.19
C GLY A 266 -4.81 -8.38 13.65
N ASN A 267 -5.68 -8.84 12.77
CA ASN A 267 -6.67 -9.87 13.07
C ASN A 267 -6.04 -11.26 12.97
N ASP A 268 -6.10 -12.03 14.08
CA ASP A 268 -5.55 -13.39 14.10
C ASP A 268 -6.40 -14.32 13.21
N TRP A 269 -5.77 -14.87 12.16
CA TRP A 269 -6.44 -15.79 11.25
C TRP A 269 -6.76 -17.17 11.85
N HIS A 270 -6.14 -17.52 12.98
CA HIS A 270 -6.51 -18.68 13.80
C HIS A 270 -7.60 -18.35 14.83
N GLY A 271 -7.92 -17.07 15.00
CA GLY A 271 -8.94 -16.58 15.91
C GLY A 271 -10.31 -16.40 15.24
N PRO A 272 -11.17 -15.57 15.83
CA PRO A 272 -12.53 -15.31 15.32
C PRO A 272 -12.57 -14.68 13.92
N ALA A 273 -11.51 -14.00 13.51
CA ALA A 273 -11.41 -13.41 12.15
C ALA A 273 -11.33 -14.47 11.06
N GLY A 274 -10.85 -15.67 11.38
CA GLY A 274 -10.82 -16.82 10.50
C GLY A 274 -9.93 -16.61 9.27
N HIS A 275 -10.15 -17.46 8.27
CA HIS A 275 -9.36 -17.41 7.01
C HIS A 275 -9.54 -16.12 6.23
N GLY A 276 -10.57 -15.31 6.49
CA GLY A 276 -10.72 -13.97 5.95
C GLY A 276 -9.59 -13.01 6.36
N ALA A 277 -8.87 -13.29 7.45
CA ALA A 277 -7.69 -12.52 7.86
C ALA A 277 -6.38 -12.97 7.18
N PHE A 278 -6.46 -13.85 6.17
CA PHE A 278 -5.30 -14.34 5.43
C PHE A 278 -5.54 -14.26 3.93
N ALA A 279 -4.89 -13.29 3.27
CA ALA A 279 -4.95 -13.11 1.82
C ALA A 279 -3.73 -13.75 1.14
N GLU A 280 -4.01 -14.43 0.03
CA GLU A 280 -3.06 -14.98 -0.93
C GLU A 280 -3.62 -14.67 -2.30
N THR A 281 -3.22 -13.52 -2.87
CA THR A 281 -3.91 -12.91 -3.99
C THR A 281 -3.00 -12.74 -5.20
N PRO A 282 -3.08 -13.63 -6.18
CA PRO A 282 -2.47 -13.37 -7.48
C PRO A 282 -3.26 -12.29 -8.23
N MET A 283 -2.53 -11.38 -8.88
CA MET A 283 -3.08 -10.27 -9.64
C MET A 283 -2.39 -10.14 -11.00
N VAL A 284 -3.09 -9.52 -11.94
CA VAL A 284 -2.49 -8.93 -13.14
C VAL A 284 -2.44 -7.42 -12.97
N ARG A 285 -1.38 -6.81 -13.53
CA ARG A 285 -1.11 -5.37 -13.37
C ARG A 285 -0.69 -4.75 -14.69
N ALA A 286 -1.14 -3.52 -14.93
CA ALA A 286 -0.68 -2.68 -16.03
C ALA A 286 -0.49 -1.25 -15.52
N GLU A 287 0.53 -0.56 -16.03
CA GLU A 287 0.88 0.82 -15.67
C GLU A 287 1.21 1.65 -16.90
N TYR A 288 0.89 2.92 -16.81
CA TYR A 288 1.32 3.96 -17.74
C TYR A 288 2.10 5.02 -16.98
N HIS A 289 3.35 5.26 -17.40
CA HIS A 289 4.28 6.24 -16.85
C HIS A 289 4.36 7.48 -17.73
N PHE A 290 4.30 8.66 -17.07
CA PHE A 290 4.31 9.96 -17.76
C PHE A 290 5.73 10.51 -17.98
#